data_30cefbf1ca535fb6d4ed1fba74adcf04
#
_entry.id   30cefbf1ca535fb6d4ed1fba74adcf04
#
_cell.length_a   1.000
_cell.length_b   1.000
_cell.length_c   1.000
_cell.angle_alpha   90.00
_cell.angle_beta   90.00
_cell.angle_gamma   90.00
#
_symmetry.space_group_name_H-M   'P 1'
#
loop_
_entity.id
_entity.type
_entity.pdbx_description
1 polymer ?
#
loop_
_entity_poly.entity_id
_entity_poly.type
_entity_poly.pdbx_seq_one_letter_code
_entity_poly.pdbx_strand_id
1 'polypeptide(L)'
;SDTLILTSPTTTDIDKEAVSELGKLAKVDYKVYGSKMIKAGSSLEGMTREQVLYKDYKTYTIDNSKIGLGQVITMDIDEVMNEKDEYVKLLNTVCESNNYLFVCLFITNILENGTYVLFSDRAKDVLESSFSIKNIKQGEFLKGIVSRKKQILPVLMNDMD
;
A
#
# COMPACT_ATOMS: atom_id res chain seq x y z
N SER A 1 1.79 9.44 10.66
CA SER A 1 0.88 10.53 10.31
C SER A 1 0.02 10.12 9.13
N ASP A 2 -1.29 10.27 9.22
CA ASP A 2 -2.27 9.89 8.17
C ASP A 2 -2.09 10.71 6.89
N THR A 3 -1.38 11.85 6.98
CA THR A 3 -1.09 12.71 5.84
C THR A 3 0.16 12.32 5.04
N LEU A 4 0.92 11.31 5.48
CA LEU A 4 2.19 10.90 4.85
C LEU A 4 3.13 12.09 4.56
N ILE A 5 3.39 12.91 5.57
CA ILE A 5 4.16 14.15 5.45
C ILE A 5 3.54 15.12 4.42
N LEU A 6 2.22 15.26 4.46
CA LEU A 6 1.41 16.10 3.55
C LEU A 6 1.41 15.65 2.06
N THR A 7 1.81 14.44 1.76
CA THR A 7 1.79 13.87 0.39
C THR A 7 0.56 13.00 0.13
N SER A 8 -0.18 12.61 1.18
CA SER A 8 -1.39 11.81 1.04
C SER A 8 -2.52 12.59 0.35
N PRO A 9 -3.31 11.95 -0.53
CA PRO A 9 -4.54 12.55 -1.06
C PRO A 9 -5.61 12.82 0.01
N THR A 10 -5.39 12.40 1.27
CA THR A 10 -6.23 12.74 2.42
C THR A 10 -5.81 14.04 3.11
N THR A 11 -4.69 14.65 2.70
CA THR A 11 -4.18 15.89 3.27
C THR A 11 -5.12 17.05 2.94
N THR A 12 -5.49 17.83 3.96
CA THR A 12 -6.30 19.04 3.82
C THR A 12 -5.43 20.30 3.94
N ASP A 13 -5.96 21.47 3.57
CA ASP A 13 -5.24 22.72 3.75
C ASP A 13 -5.07 23.05 5.22
N ILE A 14 -6.02 22.67 6.09
CA ILE A 14 -5.91 22.79 7.54
C ILE A 14 -4.69 21.99 8.07
N ASP A 15 -4.45 20.78 7.54
CA ASP A 15 -3.27 19.98 7.93
C ASP A 15 -1.98 20.70 7.57
N LYS A 16 -1.93 21.34 6.40
CA LYS A 16 -0.73 22.06 5.91
C LYS A 16 -0.45 23.28 6.80
N GLU A 17 -1.49 24.06 7.13
CA GLU A 17 -1.37 25.23 8.01
C GLU A 17 -0.92 24.81 9.41
N ALA A 18 -1.59 23.83 10.01
CA ALA A 18 -1.27 23.32 11.34
C ALA A 18 0.18 22.81 11.44
N VAL A 19 0.63 22.04 10.45
CA VAL A 19 2.02 21.52 10.41
C VAL A 19 3.03 22.67 10.27
N SER A 20 2.72 23.69 9.45
CA SER A 20 3.58 24.86 9.28
C SER A 20 3.73 25.65 10.59
N GLU A 21 2.62 25.90 11.28
CA GLU A 21 2.64 26.65 12.57
C GLU A 21 3.33 25.86 13.67
N LEU A 22 2.97 24.57 13.82
CA LEU A 22 3.59 23.71 14.83
C LEU A 22 5.08 23.52 14.59
N GLY A 23 5.51 23.39 13.34
CA GLY A 23 6.92 23.31 12.98
C GLY A 23 7.70 24.56 13.39
N LYS A 24 7.13 25.75 13.19
CA LYS A 24 7.72 27.02 13.63
C LYS A 24 7.82 27.10 15.15
N LEU A 25 6.73 26.76 15.85
CA LEU A 25 6.69 26.78 17.33
C LEU A 25 7.69 25.79 17.94
N ALA A 26 7.77 24.59 17.39
CA ALA A 26 8.68 23.54 17.87
C ALA A 26 10.13 23.72 17.39
N LYS A 27 10.39 24.68 16.49
CA LYS A 27 11.69 24.89 15.82
C LYS A 27 12.22 23.62 15.14
N VAL A 28 11.31 22.88 14.49
CA VAL A 28 11.58 21.60 13.83
C VAL A 28 11.20 21.70 12.37
N ASP A 29 12.08 21.24 11.49
CA ASP A 29 11.72 20.97 10.10
C ASP A 29 10.80 19.76 10.07
N TYR A 30 9.52 19.99 9.73
CA TYR A 30 8.50 18.94 9.73
C TYR A 30 8.79 17.82 8.73
N LYS A 31 9.50 18.12 7.62
CA LYS A 31 9.87 17.11 6.62
C LYS A 31 10.92 16.16 7.18
N VAL A 32 11.96 16.72 7.79
CA VAL A 32 13.03 15.93 8.44
C VAL A 32 12.47 15.11 9.59
N TYR A 33 11.66 15.73 10.45
CA TYR A 33 11.06 15.04 11.58
C TYR A 33 10.08 13.96 11.15
N GLY A 34 9.19 14.28 10.19
CA GLY A 34 8.24 13.34 9.64
C GLY A 34 8.91 12.15 8.97
N SER A 35 9.99 12.37 8.21
CA SER A 35 10.76 11.29 7.60
C SER A 35 11.38 10.36 8.65
N LYS A 36 11.94 10.91 9.74
CA LYS A 36 12.47 10.11 10.85
C LYS A 36 11.37 9.30 11.53
N MET A 37 10.21 9.91 11.79
CA MET A 37 9.05 9.22 12.36
C MET A 37 8.59 8.06 11.50
N ILE A 38 8.45 8.29 10.20
CA ILE A 38 8.01 7.23 9.27
C ILE A 38 9.05 6.13 9.22
N LYS A 39 10.34 6.45 9.09
CA LYS A 39 11.41 5.46 9.10
C LYS A 39 11.37 4.58 10.36
N ALA A 40 11.19 5.18 11.52
CA ALA A 40 11.09 4.44 12.78
C ALA A 40 9.85 3.53 12.86
N GLY A 41 8.73 3.95 12.25
CA GLY A 41 7.46 3.21 12.29
C GLY A 41 7.22 2.28 11.10
N SER A 42 8.05 2.32 10.07
CA SER A 42 7.85 1.59 8.82
C SER A 42 8.84 0.44 8.59
N SER A 43 9.79 0.21 9.49
CA SER A 43 10.66 -0.96 9.41
C SER A 43 9.85 -2.25 9.51
N LEU A 44 10.15 -3.18 8.65
CA LEU A 44 9.57 -4.53 8.60
C LEU A 44 10.54 -5.56 9.20
N GLU A 45 11.69 -5.12 9.68
CA GLU A 45 12.73 -5.96 10.27
C GLU A 45 12.18 -6.84 11.39
N GLY A 46 12.50 -8.12 11.34
CA GLY A 46 12.05 -9.10 12.32
C GLY A 46 10.59 -9.55 12.18
N MET A 47 9.83 -9.02 11.23
CA MET A 47 8.47 -9.48 10.95
C MET A 47 8.47 -10.70 10.02
N THR A 48 7.56 -11.66 10.28
CA THR A 48 7.27 -12.71 9.30
C THR A 48 6.49 -12.14 8.11
N ARG A 49 6.48 -12.85 6.98
CA ARG A 49 5.71 -12.45 5.79
C ARG A 49 4.22 -12.31 6.09
N GLU A 50 3.67 -13.20 6.91
CA GLU A 50 2.27 -13.12 7.37
C GLU A 50 2.03 -11.86 8.20
N GLN A 51 2.94 -11.53 9.12
CA GLN A 51 2.84 -10.31 9.92
C GLN A 51 2.89 -9.05 9.06
N VAL A 52 3.72 -9.05 8.00
CA VAL A 52 3.78 -7.96 7.02
C VAL A 52 2.47 -7.85 6.25
N LEU A 53 1.95 -8.97 5.71
CA LEU A 53 0.69 -8.99 4.96
C LEU A 53 -0.48 -8.47 5.82
N TYR A 54 -0.57 -8.93 7.06
CA TYR A 54 -1.69 -8.60 7.96
C TYR A 54 -1.48 -7.33 8.78
N LYS A 55 -0.38 -6.60 8.61
CA LYS A 55 -0.09 -5.34 9.35
C LYS A 55 -1.18 -4.28 9.15
N ASP A 56 -1.65 -4.11 7.91
CA ASP A 56 -2.84 -3.33 7.55
C ASP A 56 -3.59 -4.05 6.43
N TYR A 57 -4.29 -5.11 6.78
CA TYR A 57 -5.06 -5.95 5.88
C TYR A 57 -6.54 -5.69 6.03
N LYS A 58 -7.25 -5.58 4.91
CA LYS A 58 -8.71 -5.47 4.90
C LYS A 58 -9.32 -6.38 3.85
N THR A 59 -10.45 -6.97 4.20
CA THR A 59 -11.30 -7.72 3.29
C THR A 59 -12.44 -6.84 2.82
N TYR A 60 -12.73 -6.90 1.54
CA TYR A 60 -13.87 -6.23 0.91
C TYR A 60 -14.75 -7.26 0.22
N THR A 61 -16.04 -6.98 0.14
CA THR A 61 -17.00 -7.81 -0.59
C THR A 61 -17.50 -7.01 -1.79
N ILE A 62 -17.38 -7.58 -2.98
CA ILE A 62 -17.82 -7.01 -4.25
C ILE A 62 -18.60 -8.12 -4.95
N ASP A 63 -19.87 -7.87 -5.28
CA ASP A 63 -20.77 -8.80 -5.94
C ASP A 63 -20.73 -10.25 -5.40
N ASN A 64 -20.91 -10.39 -4.08
CA ASN A 64 -20.81 -11.66 -3.34
C ASN A 64 -19.44 -12.33 -3.35
N SER A 65 -18.43 -11.74 -3.95
CA SER A 65 -17.06 -12.22 -3.92
C SER A 65 -16.22 -11.42 -2.91
N LYS A 66 -15.29 -12.09 -2.23
CA LYS A 66 -14.39 -11.44 -1.28
C LYS A 66 -13.02 -11.23 -1.88
N ILE A 67 -12.44 -10.08 -1.64
CA ILE A 67 -11.06 -9.74 -1.97
C ILE A 67 -10.28 -9.35 -0.72
N GLY A 68 -8.98 -9.62 -0.72
CA GLY A 68 -8.09 -9.25 0.36
C GLY A 68 -7.05 -8.23 -0.08
N LEU A 69 -6.96 -7.10 0.61
CA LEU A 69 -6.00 -6.03 0.29
C LEU A 69 -5.16 -5.69 1.52
N GLY A 70 -3.90 -6.12 1.52
CA GLY A 70 -2.88 -5.68 2.48
C GLY A 70 -2.21 -4.40 1.99
N GLN A 71 -1.82 -3.52 2.90
CA GLN A 71 -0.97 -2.38 2.60
C GLN A 71 0.08 -2.21 3.68
N VAL A 72 1.32 -2.04 3.27
CA VAL A 72 2.41 -1.65 4.15
C VAL A 72 3.10 -0.41 3.60
N ILE A 73 3.65 0.38 4.51
CA ILE A 73 4.46 1.53 4.17
C ILE A 73 5.89 1.19 4.58
N THR A 74 6.82 1.30 3.65
CA THR A 74 8.25 1.16 3.94
C THR A 74 9.08 2.23 3.25
N MET A 75 10.26 2.50 3.78
CA MET A 75 11.28 3.31 3.13
C MET A 75 12.37 2.46 2.47
N ASP A 76 12.32 1.14 2.69
CA ASP A 76 13.21 0.16 2.09
C ASP A 76 12.38 -0.94 1.42
N ILE A 77 12.21 -0.82 0.12
CA ILE A 77 11.41 -1.76 -0.67
C ILE A 77 12.05 -3.16 -0.72
N ASP A 78 13.36 -3.25 -0.56
CA ASP A 78 14.11 -4.50 -0.63
C ASP A 78 13.74 -5.44 0.52
N GLU A 79 13.24 -4.92 1.66
CA GLU A 79 12.70 -5.73 2.76
C GLU A 79 11.58 -6.70 2.30
N VAL A 80 10.87 -6.36 1.21
CA VAL A 80 9.81 -7.20 0.65
C VAL A 80 10.23 -7.80 -0.69
N MET A 81 10.86 -7.02 -1.58
CA MET A 81 11.15 -7.45 -2.94
C MET A 81 12.19 -8.55 -3.03
N ASN A 82 13.12 -8.64 -2.08
CA ASN A 82 14.07 -9.75 -2.02
C ASN A 82 13.40 -11.11 -1.79
N GLU A 83 12.20 -11.12 -1.23
CA GLU A 83 11.39 -12.32 -0.95
C GLU A 83 10.07 -12.35 -1.76
N LYS A 84 9.99 -11.62 -2.88
CA LYS A 84 8.74 -11.45 -3.63
C LYS A 84 8.07 -12.76 -4.01
N ASP A 85 8.83 -13.77 -4.40
CA ASP A 85 8.28 -15.07 -4.82
C ASP A 85 7.62 -15.81 -3.65
N GLU A 86 8.17 -15.68 -2.45
CA GLU A 86 7.61 -16.25 -1.24
C GLU A 86 6.34 -15.49 -0.80
N TYR A 87 6.31 -14.16 -0.99
CA TYR A 87 5.08 -13.39 -0.79
C TYR A 87 3.99 -13.79 -1.78
N VAL A 88 4.31 -13.98 -3.05
CA VAL A 88 3.33 -14.45 -4.06
C VAL A 88 2.75 -15.80 -3.69
N LYS A 89 3.57 -16.75 -3.23
CA LYS A 89 3.08 -18.05 -2.71
C LYS A 89 2.13 -17.87 -1.52
N LEU A 90 2.49 -16.99 -0.57
CA LEU A 90 1.64 -16.67 0.56
C LEU A 90 0.29 -16.09 0.11
N LEU A 91 0.30 -15.12 -0.81
CA LEU A 91 -0.91 -14.49 -1.34
C LEU A 91 -1.82 -15.52 -2.04
N ASN A 92 -1.27 -16.44 -2.83
CA ASN A 92 -2.02 -17.53 -3.44
C ASN A 92 -2.62 -18.47 -2.37
N THR A 93 -1.84 -18.85 -1.36
CA THR A 93 -2.32 -19.69 -0.25
C THR A 93 -3.46 -19.03 0.51
N VAL A 94 -3.33 -17.74 0.84
CA VAL A 94 -4.40 -16.97 1.54
C VAL A 94 -5.64 -16.85 0.66
N CYS A 95 -5.46 -16.64 -0.64
CA CYS A 95 -6.54 -16.55 -1.62
C CYS A 95 -7.36 -17.84 -1.66
N GLU A 96 -6.69 -18.98 -1.77
CA GLU A 96 -7.32 -20.31 -1.85
C GLU A 96 -7.98 -20.71 -0.52
N SER A 97 -7.24 -20.59 0.59
CA SER A 97 -7.71 -21.02 1.91
C SER A 97 -8.96 -20.25 2.39
N ASN A 98 -9.13 -19.00 1.96
CA ASN A 98 -10.26 -18.16 2.34
C ASN A 98 -11.32 -18.04 1.24
N ASN A 99 -11.15 -18.75 0.14
CA ASN A 99 -12.02 -18.65 -1.05
C ASN A 99 -12.21 -17.19 -1.51
N TYR A 100 -11.12 -16.42 -1.54
CA TYR A 100 -11.14 -15.07 -2.07
C TYR A 100 -11.05 -15.07 -3.59
N LEU A 101 -11.62 -14.05 -4.22
CA LEU A 101 -11.47 -13.84 -5.66
C LEU A 101 -10.00 -13.57 -5.99
N PHE A 102 -9.38 -12.68 -5.22
CA PHE A 102 -7.94 -12.43 -5.25
C PHE A 102 -7.44 -11.78 -3.95
N VAL A 103 -6.13 -11.79 -3.79
CA VAL A 103 -5.42 -11.11 -2.68
C VAL A 103 -4.27 -10.31 -3.24
N CYS A 104 -4.11 -9.07 -2.77
CA CYS A 104 -2.98 -8.21 -3.13
C CYS A 104 -2.29 -7.66 -1.88
N LEU A 105 -0.99 -7.44 -1.99
CA LEU A 105 -0.18 -6.69 -1.04
C LEU A 105 0.39 -5.46 -1.75
N PHE A 106 0.02 -4.29 -1.27
CA PHE A 106 0.48 -2.99 -1.75
C PHE A 106 1.60 -2.48 -0.83
N ILE A 107 2.77 -2.27 -1.39
CA ILE A 107 3.95 -1.81 -0.67
C ILE A 107 4.22 -0.37 -1.08
N THR A 108 3.81 0.57 -0.22
CA THR A 108 3.90 2.01 -0.49
C THR A 108 5.26 2.54 -0.07
N ASN A 109 5.99 3.09 -1.04
CA ASN A 109 7.21 3.85 -0.79
C ASN A 109 6.90 5.35 -0.91
N ILE A 110 6.94 6.04 0.22
CA ILE A 110 6.59 7.46 0.29
C ILE A 110 7.64 8.33 -0.41
N LEU A 111 8.91 7.91 -0.37
CA LEU A 111 9.99 8.66 -1.01
C LEU A 111 9.86 8.67 -2.53
N GLU A 112 9.36 7.58 -3.10
CA GLU A 112 9.14 7.44 -4.54
C GLU A 112 7.74 7.93 -4.98
N ASN A 113 6.89 8.28 -4.01
CA ASN A 113 5.49 8.67 -4.25
C ASN A 113 4.75 7.64 -5.09
N GLY A 114 4.74 6.40 -4.64
CA GLY A 114 4.09 5.31 -5.34
C GLY A 114 4.02 4.03 -4.55
N THR A 115 3.43 3.02 -5.15
CA THR A 115 3.18 1.73 -4.52
C THR A 115 3.60 0.61 -5.45
N TYR A 116 4.34 -0.35 -4.94
CA TYR A 116 4.61 -1.62 -5.59
C TYR A 116 3.49 -2.60 -5.25
N VAL A 117 3.12 -3.46 -6.19
CA VAL A 117 2.06 -4.44 -5.97
C VAL A 117 2.55 -5.88 -6.16
N LEU A 118 2.29 -6.71 -5.15
CA LEU A 118 2.36 -8.17 -5.23
C LEU A 118 0.94 -8.72 -5.16
N PHE A 119 0.65 -9.75 -5.93
CA PHE A 119 -0.71 -10.21 -6.10
C PHE A 119 -0.80 -11.72 -6.32
N SER A 120 -1.92 -12.33 -5.89
CA SER A 120 -2.26 -13.70 -6.25
C SER A 120 -2.56 -13.83 -7.73
N ASP A 121 -2.31 -14.98 -8.32
CA ASP A 121 -2.42 -15.20 -9.78
C ASP A 121 -3.76 -14.76 -10.36
N ARG A 122 -4.83 -14.92 -9.59
CA ARG A 122 -6.19 -14.53 -9.99
C ARG A 122 -6.41 -13.02 -10.10
N ALA A 123 -5.53 -12.19 -9.50
CA ALA A 123 -5.67 -10.73 -9.54
C ALA A 123 -5.18 -10.11 -10.85
N LYS A 124 -4.43 -10.85 -11.66
CA LYS A 124 -3.69 -10.28 -12.79
C LYS A 124 -4.57 -9.48 -13.74
N ASP A 125 -5.62 -10.10 -14.25
CA ASP A 125 -6.49 -9.49 -15.28
C ASP A 125 -7.22 -8.24 -14.71
N VAL A 126 -7.70 -8.32 -13.47
CA VAL A 126 -8.34 -7.18 -12.80
C VAL A 126 -7.35 -6.04 -12.60
N LEU A 127 -6.12 -6.30 -12.18
CA LEU A 127 -5.11 -5.26 -12.00
C LEU A 127 -4.70 -4.63 -13.35
N GLU A 128 -4.57 -5.43 -14.40
CA GLU A 128 -4.26 -4.94 -15.75
C GLU A 128 -5.35 -3.98 -16.25
N SER A 129 -6.60 -4.36 -16.09
CA SER A 129 -7.74 -3.53 -16.47
C SER A 129 -7.83 -2.28 -15.60
N SER A 130 -7.89 -2.44 -14.29
CA SER A 130 -8.08 -1.36 -13.32
C SER A 130 -7.02 -0.27 -13.40
N PHE A 131 -5.76 -0.63 -13.62
CA PHE A 131 -4.64 0.32 -13.68
C PHE A 131 -4.18 0.61 -15.12
N SER A 132 -4.88 0.07 -16.14
CA SER A 132 -4.53 0.23 -17.57
C SER A 132 -3.08 -0.19 -17.89
N ILE A 133 -2.62 -1.26 -17.28
CA ILE A 133 -1.27 -1.81 -17.44
C ILE A 133 -1.36 -3.11 -18.26
N LYS A 134 -0.54 -3.21 -19.31
CA LYS A 134 -0.43 -4.44 -20.09
C LYS A 134 0.68 -5.34 -19.56
N ASN A 135 0.39 -6.63 -19.37
CA ASN A 135 1.35 -7.61 -18.88
C ASN A 135 1.97 -7.23 -17.53
N ILE A 136 1.12 -6.88 -16.57
CA ILE A 136 1.54 -6.53 -15.21
C ILE A 136 2.41 -7.63 -14.61
N LYS A 137 3.48 -7.23 -13.94
CA LYS A 137 4.43 -8.14 -13.30
C LYS A 137 4.35 -8.04 -11.78
N GLN A 138 4.76 -9.09 -11.10
CA GLN A 138 4.93 -9.06 -9.66
C GLN A 138 5.96 -7.98 -9.27
N GLY A 139 5.55 -7.06 -8.40
CA GLY A 139 6.35 -5.90 -8.02
C GLY A 139 6.22 -4.72 -9.00
N GLU A 140 5.16 -4.65 -9.80
CA GLU A 140 4.90 -3.48 -10.67
C GLU A 140 4.75 -2.21 -9.83
N PHE A 141 5.32 -1.11 -10.30
CA PHE A 141 5.29 0.18 -9.62
C PHE A 141 4.15 1.05 -10.12
N LEU A 142 3.23 1.36 -9.23
CA LEU A 142 2.07 2.22 -9.48
C LEU A 142 2.40 3.65 -9.04
N LYS A 143 2.90 4.46 -9.96
CA LYS A 143 3.32 5.85 -9.70
C LYS A 143 2.14 6.72 -9.26
N GLY A 144 2.34 7.47 -8.17
CA GLY A 144 1.33 8.39 -7.63
C GLY A 144 0.21 7.72 -6.83
N ILE A 145 0.22 6.39 -6.73
CA ILE A 145 -0.74 5.62 -5.94
C ILE A 145 -0.16 5.39 -4.54
N VAL A 146 -0.78 5.99 -3.51
CA VAL A 146 -0.31 5.90 -2.13
C VAL A 146 -1.44 5.61 -1.13
N SER A 147 -2.68 5.59 -1.58
CA SER A 147 -3.85 5.42 -0.72
C SER A 147 -4.74 4.27 -1.17
N ARG A 148 -4.79 3.21 -0.37
CA ARG A 148 -5.72 2.08 -0.60
C ARG A 148 -7.16 2.54 -0.70
N LYS A 149 -7.61 3.40 0.25
CA LYS A 149 -9.01 3.84 0.33
C LYS A 149 -9.43 4.77 -0.80
N LYS A 150 -8.55 5.70 -1.21
CA LYS A 150 -8.93 6.76 -2.17
C LYS A 150 -8.51 6.47 -3.60
N GLN A 151 -7.51 5.62 -3.82
CA GLN A 151 -6.93 5.42 -5.15
C GLN A 151 -6.96 3.96 -5.62
N ILE A 152 -6.77 3.00 -4.72
CA ILE A 152 -6.72 1.58 -5.10
C ILE A 152 -8.14 0.98 -5.11
N LEU A 153 -8.83 1.03 -3.98
CA LEU A 153 -10.14 0.39 -3.83
C LEU A 153 -11.19 0.90 -4.83
N PRO A 154 -11.34 2.23 -5.07
CA PRO A 154 -12.35 2.71 -6.02
C PRO A 154 -12.09 2.24 -7.44
N VAL A 155 -10.82 2.16 -7.87
CA VAL A 155 -10.45 1.71 -9.21
C VAL A 155 -10.76 0.22 -9.39
N LEU A 156 -10.43 -0.60 -8.39
CA LEU A 156 -10.77 -2.03 -8.39
C LEU A 156 -12.27 -2.28 -8.40
N MET A 157 -13.04 -1.50 -7.62
CA MET A 157 -14.50 -1.63 -7.58
C MET A 157 -15.15 -1.28 -8.91
N ASN A 158 -14.72 -0.17 -9.54
CA ASN A 158 -15.28 0.25 -10.83
C ASN A 158 -15.02 -0.72 -11.97
N ASP A 159 -13.97 -1.53 -11.90
CA ASP A 159 -13.63 -2.51 -12.93
C ASP A 159 -14.36 -3.85 -12.73
N MET A 160 -14.89 -4.07 -11.53
CA MET A 160 -15.58 -5.31 -11.17
C MET A 160 -17.11 -5.17 -11.18
N ASP A 161 -17.64 -3.93 -11.31
CA ASP A 161 -19.05 -3.64 -11.55
C ASP A 161 -19.41 -3.83 -13.04
#